data_6dc74b3dbee5ef14f94ec406c2e72d87
#
_entry.id   6dc74b3dbee5ef14f94ec406c2e72d87
#
_cell.length_a   1.000
_cell.length_b   1.000
_cell.length_c   1.000
_cell.angle_alpha   90.00
_cell.angle_beta   90.00
_cell.angle_gamma   90.00
#
_symmetry.space_group_name_H-M   'P 1'
#
loop_
_entity.id
_entity.type
_entity.pdbx_description
1 polymer ?
#
loop_
_entity_poly.entity_id
_entity_poly.type
_entity_poly.pdbx_seq_one_letter_code
_entity_poly.pdbx_strand_id
1 'polypeptide(L)'
;MLSIRFKGSQEFMKFIIRNIGTIGSAEIELNNLTVISGENNSGKTTISKIAYAVGQASSSFPIDYKRHQYNEFRKLYDEIAFNLTRLLRNSEEVKQYDSYQKLMSVLLDIRRSSEVTEFDLSITKELVIEIESYLEGKDEVSPNYFKRIYSILDKLHNLYDEYNYN
;
A
#
# COMPACT_ATOMS: atom_id res chain seq x y z
N MET A 1 24.19 -2.00 17.15
CA MET A 1 22.77 -2.33 17.21
C MET A 1 22.00 -1.08 17.57
N LEU A 2 21.05 -0.67 16.76
CA LEU A 2 20.16 0.48 17.01
C LEU A 2 18.83 -0.06 17.53
N SER A 3 18.32 0.46 18.65
CA SER A 3 17.00 0.17 19.19
C SER A 3 16.24 1.47 19.39
N ILE A 4 15.00 1.56 18.91
CA ILE A 4 14.16 2.74 19.01
C ILE A 4 12.93 2.37 19.82
N ARG A 5 12.57 3.19 20.80
CA ARG A 5 11.34 3.05 21.58
C ARG A 5 10.53 4.34 21.56
N PHE A 6 9.26 4.21 21.25
CA PHE A 6 8.27 5.28 21.40
C PHE A 6 7.46 5.05 22.68
N LYS A 7 7.25 6.06 23.49
CA LYS A 7 6.39 5.97 24.67
C LYS A 7 5.27 7.01 24.54
N GLY A 8 4.03 6.54 24.58
CA GLY A 8 2.84 7.32 24.29
C GLY A 8 2.65 8.58 25.17
N SER A 9 1.92 9.54 24.65
CA SER A 9 1.41 10.79 25.18
C SER A 9 2.36 11.96 25.44
N GLN A 10 3.67 11.81 25.34
CA GLN A 10 4.62 12.95 25.20
C GLN A 10 5.49 12.66 23.97
N GLU A 11 5.60 13.65 23.08
CA GLU A 11 6.38 13.57 21.83
C GLU A 11 7.88 13.57 22.10
N PHE A 12 8.40 12.52 22.70
CA PHE A 12 9.84 12.32 22.77
C PHE A 12 10.24 11.00 22.12
N MET A 13 11.35 11.05 21.41
CA MET A 13 11.94 9.89 20.77
C MET A 13 13.18 9.49 21.54
N LYS A 14 13.25 8.23 21.97
CA LYS A 14 14.42 7.66 22.64
C LYS A 14 15.09 6.62 21.75
N PHE A 15 16.40 6.77 21.54
CA PHE A 15 17.20 5.76 20.85
C PHE A 15 18.43 5.34 21.61
N ILE A 16 18.77 4.08 21.41
CA ILE A 16 19.96 3.46 21.98
C ILE A 16 20.88 3.09 20.81
N ILE A 17 22.07 3.66 20.83
CA ILE A 17 23.12 3.43 19.83
C ILE A 17 24.18 2.57 20.48
N ARG A 18 24.59 1.49 19.82
CA ARG A 18 25.68 0.62 20.31
C ARG A 18 26.62 0.25 19.16
N ASN A 19 27.93 0.40 19.42
CA ASN A 19 29.01 -0.01 18.52
C ASN A 19 28.88 0.59 17.10
N ILE A 20 28.72 1.93 17.03
CA ILE A 20 28.66 2.65 15.74
C ILE A 20 29.78 3.70 15.71
N GLY A 21 30.74 3.52 14.81
CA GLY A 21 31.90 4.38 14.69
C GLY A 21 32.69 4.46 16.01
N THR A 22 32.88 5.67 16.53
CA THR A 22 33.56 5.91 17.82
C THR A 22 32.64 5.74 19.05
N ILE A 23 31.35 5.46 18.84
CA ILE A 23 30.37 5.35 19.91
C ILE A 23 30.26 3.90 20.35
N GLY A 24 30.73 3.59 21.57
CA GLY A 24 30.53 2.27 22.18
C GLY A 24 29.09 2.04 22.59
N SER A 25 28.52 2.99 23.34
CA SER A 25 27.09 2.99 23.71
C SER A 25 26.63 4.41 24.00
N ALA A 26 25.45 4.78 23.51
CA ALA A 26 24.78 6.04 23.83
C ALA A 26 23.27 5.82 23.92
N GLU A 27 22.64 6.46 24.89
CA GLU A 27 21.20 6.56 25.04
C GLU A 27 20.80 8.01 24.93
N ILE A 28 19.87 8.33 24.04
CA ILE A 28 19.53 9.71 23.68
C ILE A 28 18.02 9.84 23.68
N GLU A 29 17.53 10.87 24.37
CA GLU A 29 16.15 11.30 24.31
C GLU A 29 16.08 12.61 23.52
N LEU A 30 15.34 12.62 22.42
CA LEU A 30 15.03 13.82 21.67
C LEU A 30 13.71 14.40 22.17
N ASN A 31 13.80 15.64 22.65
CA ASN A 31 12.67 16.50 23.00
C ASN A 31 12.59 17.63 21.97
N ASN A 32 11.72 18.62 22.21
CA ASN A 32 11.54 19.78 21.33
C ASN A 32 12.85 20.49 20.95
N LEU A 33 13.81 20.52 21.89
CA LEU A 33 15.16 21.00 21.65
C LEU A 33 16.17 20.09 22.37
N THR A 34 17.06 19.51 21.62
CA THR A 34 18.16 18.68 22.16
C THR A 34 19.50 19.24 21.68
N VAL A 35 20.37 19.56 22.63
CA VAL A 35 21.73 20.06 22.34
C VAL A 35 22.75 18.97 22.65
N ILE A 36 23.60 18.64 21.67
CA ILE A 36 24.69 17.66 21.82
C ILE A 36 26.03 18.41 21.86
N SER A 37 26.72 18.34 22.99
CA SER A 37 28.02 18.93 23.18
C SER A 37 29.08 17.90 23.57
N GLY A 38 30.34 18.20 23.43
CA GLY A 38 31.46 17.32 23.79
C GLY A 38 32.74 17.64 23.01
N GLU A 39 33.81 16.94 23.30
CA GLU A 39 35.12 17.09 22.67
C GLU A 39 35.14 16.72 21.18
N ASN A 40 36.15 17.17 20.45
CA ASN A 40 36.32 16.77 19.06
C ASN A 40 36.50 15.25 18.96
N ASN A 41 35.96 14.65 17.91
CA ASN A 41 35.97 13.20 17.65
C ASN A 41 35.20 12.33 18.67
N SER A 42 34.36 12.91 19.51
CA SER A 42 33.50 12.17 20.48
C SER A 42 32.26 11.53 19.87
N GLY A 43 32.04 11.61 18.56
CA GLY A 43 30.89 11.02 17.87
C GLY A 43 29.66 11.91 17.75
N LYS A 44 29.71 13.21 18.13
CA LYS A 44 28.59 14.17 18.04
C LYS A 44 27.92 14.19 16.66
N THR A 45 28.73 14.33 15.62
CA THR A 45 28.22 14.34 14.22
C THR A 45 27.56 13.04 13.84
N THR A 46 28.07 11.91 14.30
CA THR A 46 27.49 10.60 14.06
C THR A 46 26.11 10.48 14.72
N ILE A 47 26.00 10.90 15.98
CA ILE A 47 24.74 10.95 16.71
C ILE A 47 23.72 11.85 16.00
N SER A 48 24.10 13.07 15.62
CA SER A 48 23.21 14.01 14.94
C SER A 48 22.72 13.48 13.59
N LYS A 49 23.58 12.81 12.81
CA LYS A 49 23.21 12.18 11.54
C LYS A 49 22.23 11.01 11.75
N ILE A 50 22.47 10.18 12.76
CA ILE A 50 21.56 9.07 13.10
C ILE A 50 20.22 9.61 13.54
N ALA A 51 20.20 10.61 14.45
CA ALA A 51 18.97 11.24 14.92
C ALA A 51 18.16 11.86 13.77
N TYR A 52 18.84 12.57 12.87
CA TYR A 52 18.20 13.13 11.68
C TYR A 52 17.61 12.05 10.76
N ALA A 53 18.41 11.02 10.43
CA ALA A 53 17.96 9.93 9.56
C ALA A 53 16.75 9.18 10.14
N VAL A 54 16.76 8.91 11.46
CA VAL A 54 15.65 8.28 12.15
C VAL A 54 14.42 9.17 12.19
N GLY A 55 14.58 10.47 12.48
CA GLY A 55 13.50 11.45 12.47
C GLY A 55 12.85 11.56 11.08
N GLN A 56 13.65 11.62 10.02
CA GLN A 56 13.15 11.62 8.64
C GLN A 56 12.42 10.32 8.32
N ALA A 57 13.01 9.17 8.62
CA ALA A 57 12.36 7.89 8.38
C ALA A 57 11.04 7.77 9.13
N SER A 58 10.98 8.20 10.39
CA SER A 58 9.76 8.14 11.19
C SER A 58 8.64 9.06 10.68
N SER A 59 8.98 10.20 10.10
CA SER A 59 8.00 11.14 9.54
C SER A 59 7.51 10.74 8.14
N SER A 60 8.36 10.14 7.32
CA SER A 60 8.02 9.72 5.95
C SER A 60 7.40 8.33 5.89
N PHE A 61 7.77 7.44 6.81
CA PHE A 61 7.35 6.03 6.80
C PHE A 61 5.83 5.82 6.68
N PRO A 62 4.95 6.51 7.43
CA PRO A 62 3.51 6.31 7.29
C PRO A 62 2.99 6.72 5.90
N ILE A 63 3.57 7.77 5.31
CA ILE A 63 3.18 8.27 3.99
C ILE A 63 3.66 7.32 2.91
N ASP A 64 4.92 6.89 2.99
CA ASP A 64 5.54 5.99 2.02
C ASP A 64 4.90 4.59 2.11
N TYR A 65 4.56 4.13 3.32
CA TYR A 65 3.86 2.88 3.53
C TYR A 65 2.47 2.90 2.90
N LYS A 66 1.64 3.93 3.19
CA LYS A 66 0.32 4.09 2.55
C LYS A 66 0.41 4.19 1.04
N ARG A 67 1.40 4.92 0.52
CA ARG A 67 1.65 5.02 -0.92
C ARG A 67 2.01 3.67 -1.52
N HIS A 68 2.84 2.89 -0.84
CA HIS A 68 3.20 1.54 -1.29
C HIS A 68 1.98 0.63 -1.32
N GLN A 69 1.19 0.58 -0.24
CA GLN A 69 -0.06 -0.16 -0.17
C GLN A 69 -0.97 0.17 -1.36
N TYR A 70 -1.23 1.46 -1.55
CA TYR A 70 -2.11 1.92 -2.62
C TYR A 70 -1.59 1.51 -4.01
N ASN A 71 -0.29 1.57 -4.23
CA ASN A 71 0.31 1.14 -5.50
C ASN A 71 0.13 -0.37 -5.76
N GLU A 72 0.16 -1.20 -4.73
CA GLU A 72 -0.10 -2.65 -4.86
C GLU A 72 -1.57 -2.91 -5.22
N PHE A 73 -2.51 -2.25 -4.55
CA PHE A 73 -3.93 -2.30 -4.95
C PHE A 73 -4.13 -1.89 -6.40
N ARG A 74 -3.56 -0.76 -6.78
CA ARG A 74 -3.68 -0.21 -8.13
C ARG A 74 -3.20 -1.18 -9.21
N LYS A 75 -2.08 -1.86 -8.98
CA LYS A 75 -1.58 -2.90 -9.91
C LYS A 75 -2.59 -4.02 -10.11
N LEU A 76 -3.21 -4.50 -9.04
CA LEU A 76 -4.21 -5.56 -9.11
C LEU A 76 -5.48 -5.11 -9.84
N TYR A 77 -5.95 -3.89 -9.59
CA TYR A 77 -7.08 -3.31 -10.32
C TYR A 77 -6.77 -3.07 -11.80
N ASP A 78 -5.57 -2.59 -12.13
CA ASP A 78 -5.11 -2.45 -13.52
C ASP A 78 -5.05 -3.84 -14.22
N GLU A 79 -4.68 -4.91 -13.49
CA GLU A 79 -4.68 -6.28 -14.01
C GLU A 79 -6.09 -6.80 -14.28
N ILE A 80 -7.07 -6.49 -13.42
CA ILE A 80 -8.50 -6.80 -13.66
C ILE A 80 -8.97 -6.06 -14.93
N ALA A 81 -8.75 -4.75 -15.01
CA ALA A 81 -9.14 -3.94 -16.15
C ALA A 81 -8.54 -4.46 -17.46
N PHE A 82 -7.25 -4.82 -17.44
CA PHE A 82 -6.57 -5.38 -18.59
C PHE A 82 -7.18 -6.72 -19.04
N ASN A 83 -7.43 -7.64 -18.10
CA ASN A 83 -8.01 -8.94 -18.41
C ASN A 83 -9.43 -8.80 -18.97
N LEU A 84 -10.26 -7.93 -18.37
CA LEU A 84 -11.60 -7.65 -18.87
C LEU A 84 -11.58 -7.01 -20.26
N THR A 85 -10.76 -6.01 -20.47
CA THR A 85 -10.64 -5.36 -21.80
C THR A 85 -10.17 -6.35 -22.86
N ARG A 86 -9.25 -7.23 -22.53
CA ARG A 86 -8.76 -8.28 -23.44
C ARG A 86 -9.84 -9.30 -23.75
N LEU A 87 -10.60 -9.73 -22.76
CA LEU A 87 -11.72 -10.66 -22.91
C LEU A 87 -12.78 -10.10 -23.86
N LEU A 88 -13.07 -8.81 -23.74
CA LEU A 88 -14.19 -8.15 -24.40
C LEU A 88 -13.78 -7.39 -25.66
N ARG A 89 -12.53 -7.57 -26.09
CA ARG A 89 -11.97 -6.81 -27.22
C ARG A 89 -12.80 -6.91 -28.50
N ASN A 90 -13.42 -8.08 -28.71
CA ASN A 90 -14.15 -8.39 -29.94
C ASN A 90 -15.68 -8.32 -29.77
N SER A 91 -16.20 -8.01 -28.58
CA SER A 91 -17.63 -7.97 -28.29
C SER A 91 -18.12 -6.55 -28.01
N GLU A 92 -18.64 -5.86 -29.02
CA GLU A 92 -19.24 -4.52 -28.87
C GLU A 92 -20.47 -4.54 -27.97
N GLU A 93 -21.26 -5.62 -27.98
CA GLU A 93 -22.43 -5.76 -27.13
C GLU A 93 -22.07 -5.70 -25.65
N VAL A 94 -20.97 -6.37 -25.25
CA VAL A 94 -20.55 -6.39 -23.85
C VAL A 94 -19.98 -5.06 -23.41
N LYS A 95 -19.34 -4.30 -24.30
CA LYS A 95 -18.88 -2.96 -23.99
C LYS A 95 -20.02 -2.00 -23.69
N GLN A 96 -21.22 -2.26 -24.20
CA GLN A 96 -22.45 -1.50 -23.93
C GLN A 96 -23.20 -2.03 -22.70
N TYR A 97 -22.79 -3.17 -22.15
CA TYR A 97 -23.42 -3.73 -20.97
C TYR A 97 -23.21 -2.85 -19.75
N ASP A 98 -24.28 -2.50 -19.05
CA ASP A 98 -24.27 -1.51 -17.97
C ASP A 98 -23.30 -1.88 -16.84
N SER A 99 -23.25 -3.14 -16.43
CA SER A 99 -22.33 -3.60 -15.37
C SER A 99 -20.87 -3.51 -15.78
N TYR A 100 -20.55 -3.69 -17.07
CA TYR A 100 -19.20 -3.46 -17.58
C TYR A 100 -18.83 -1.98 -17.53
N GLN A 101 -19.71 -1.09 -17.94
CA GLN A 101 -19.48 0.35 -17.87
C GLN A 101 -19.31 0.83 -16.42
N LYS A 102 -20.16 0.34 -15.53
CA LYS A 102 -20.04 0.61 -14.09
C LYS A 102 -18.70 0.11 -13.53
N LEU A 103 -18.29 -1.11 -13.85
CA LEU A 103 -17.02 -1.66 -13.39
C LEU A 103 -15.84 -0.83 -13.90
N MET A 104 -15.82 -0.46 -15.17
CA MET A 104 -14.77 0.39 -15.71
C MET A 104 -14.73 1.77 -15.05
N SER A 105 -15.88 2.34 -14.68
CA SER A 105 -15.95 3.59 -13.91
C SER A 105 -15.36 3.41 -12.51
N VAL A 106 -15.73 2.36 -11.79
CA VAL A 106 -15.18 2.04 -10.46
C VAL A 106 -13.66 1.88 -10.52
N LEU A 107 -13.14 1.12 -11.50
CA LEU A 107 -11.70 0.93 -11.68
C LEU A 107 -10.96 2.25 -11.97
N LEU A 108 -11.59 3.15 -12.74
CA LEU A 108 -11.04 4.49 -13.01
C LEU A 108 -11.06 5.38 -11.76
N ASP A 109 -12.11 5.31 -10.95
CA ASP A 109 -12.23 6.09 -9.72
C ASP A 109 -11.21 5.63 -8.68
N ILE A 110 -11.03 4.31 -8.51
CA ILE A 110 -9.97 3.74 -7.68
C ILE A 110 -8.58 4.20 -8.17
N ARG A 111 -8.37 4.25 -9.48
CA ARG A 111 -7.11 4.73 -10.05
C ARG A 111 -6.81 6.19 -9.73
N ARG A 112 -7.83 7.01 -9.51
CA ARG A 112 -7.74 8.44 -9.17
C ARG A 112 -7.76 8.71 -7.66
N SER A 113 -8.28 7.77 -6.88
CA SER A 113 -8.34 7.84 -5.43
C SER A 113 -6.96 7.70 -4.80
N SER A 114 -6.82 8.07 -3.54
CA SER A 114 -5.67 7.78 -2.68
C SER A 114 -5.93 6.66 -1.68
N GLU A 115 -7.14 6.11 -1.68
CA GLU A 115 -7.59 5.06 -0.76
C GLU A 115 -8.42 4.02 -1.50
N VAL A 116 -8.38 2.78 -1.01
CA VAL A 116 -9.25 1.68 -1.44
C VAL A 116 -10.10 1.28 -0.24
N THR A 117 -11.41 1.16 -0.43
CA THR A 117 -12.35 0.83 0.63
C THR A 117 -12.87 -0.61 0.48
N GLU A 118 -13.45 -1.16 1.54
CA GLU A 118 -14.14 -2.45 1.49
C GLU A 118 -15.30 -2.42 0.48
N PHE A 119 -15.96 -1.27 0.34
CA PHE A 119 -17.01 -1.06 -0.66
C PHE A 119 -16.48 -1.21 -2.08
N ASP A 120 -15.28 -0.67 -2.38
CA ASP A 120 -14.66 -0.79 -3.70
C ASP A 120 -14.37 -2.26 -4.06
N LEU A 121 -13.95 -3.07 -3.08
CA LEU A 121 -13.73 -4.50 -3.26
C LEU A 121 -15.04 -5.24 -3.51
N SER A 122 -16.06 -4.97 -2.70
CA SER A 122 -17.39 -5.60 -2.77
C SER A 122 -18.06 -5.32 -4.11
N ILE A 123 -18.14 -4.06 -4.51
CA ILE A 123 -18.79 -3.67 -5.78
C ILE A 123 -18.02 -4.20 -6.99
N THR A 124 -16.69 -4.25 -6.95
CA THR A 124 -15.88 -4.84 -8.01
C THR A 124 -16.21 -6.32 -8.18
N LYS A 125 -16.31 -7.07 -7.09
CA LYS A 125 -16.66 -8.50 -7.12
C LYS A 125 -18.06 -8.73 -7.67
N GLU A 126 -19.04 -7.96 -7.21
CA GLU A 126 -20.42 -8.06 -7.69
C GLU A 126 -20.52 -7.82 -9.21
N LEU A 127 -19.89 -6.76 -9.70
CA LEU A 127 -19.92 -6.43 -11.11
C LEU A 127 -19.19 -7.46 -11.99
N VAL A 128 -18.13 -8.09 -11.47
CA VAL A 128 -17.45 -9.21 -12.18
C VAL A 128 -18.38 -10.42 -12.28
N ILE A 129 -19.11 -10.76 -11.22
CA ILE A 129 -20.08 -11.87 -11.22
C ILE A 129 -21.23 -11.59 -12.22
N GLU A 130 -21.75 -10.37 -12.26
CA GLU A 130 -22.79 -9.98 -13.23
C GLU A 130 -22.30 -10.10 -14.68
N ILE A 131 -21.06 -9.68 -14.96
CA ILE A 131 -20.47 -9.79 -16.29
C ILE A 131 -20.26 -11.26 -16.67
N GLU A 132 -19.77 -12.10 -15.74
CA GLU A 132 -19.62 -13.54 -15.97
C GLU A 132 -20.97 -14.18 -16.32
N SER A 133 -21.99 -13.91 -15.51
CA SER A 133 -23.36 -14.43 -15.72
C SER A 133 -23.96 -14.00 -17.06
N TYR A 134 -23.70 -12.76 -17.48
CA TYR A 134 -24.12 -12.27 -18.80
C TYR A 134 -23.42 -13.00 -19.96
N LEU A 135 -22.18 -13.45 -19.74
CA LEU A 135 -21.37 -14.14 -20.74
C LEU A 135 -21.54 -15.65 -20.73
N GLU A 136 -22.20 -16.20 -19.70
CA GLU A 136 -22.54 -17.63 -19.66
C GLU A 136 -23.41 -18.00 -20.85
N GLY A 137 -22.95 -19.00 -21.62
CA GLY A 137 -23.63 -19.49 -22.82
C GLY A 137 -23.29 -18.74 -24.11
N LYS A 138 -22.37 -17.77 -24.09
CA LYS A 138 -21.78 -17.18 -25.29
C LYS A 138 -20.49 -17.92 -25.63
N ASP A 139 -20.40 -18.49 -26.83
CA ASP A 139 -19.27 -19.34 -27.29
C ASP A 139 -17.90 -18.63 -27.34
N GLU A 140 -17.85 -17.33 -27.08
CA GLU A 140 -16.65 -16.50 -27.25
C GLU A 140 -15.76 -16.43 -25.99
N VAL A 141 -16.21 -16.95 -24.84
CA VAL A 141 -15.53 -16.75 -23.56
C VAL A 141 -15.05 -18.05 -22.95
N SER A 142 -13.73 -18.23 -22.86
CA SER A 142 -13.16 -19.36 -22.15
C SER A 142 -13.38 -19.26 -20.62
N PRO A 143 -13.87 -20.32 -19.95
CA PRO A 143 -14.04 -20.35 -18.48
C PRO A 143 -12.77 -20.03 -17.69
N ASN A 144 -11.61 -20.20 -18.28
CA ASN A 144 -10.33 -19.93 -17.64
C ASN A 144 -10.04 -18.43 -17.42
N TYR A 145 -10.73 -17.54 -18.13
CA TYR A 145 -10.54 -16.09 -17.97
C TYR A 145 -11.05 -15.60 -16.60
N PHE A 146 -12.27 -16.01 -16.25
CA PHE A 146 -12.83 -15.61 -14.96
C PHE A 146 -12.09 -16.21 -13.78
N LYS A 147 -11.57 -17.42 -13.89
CA LYS A 147 -10.68 -18.01 -12.86
C LYS A 147 -9.49 -17.09 -12.54
N ARG A 148 -8.92 -16.46 -13.57
CA ARG A 148 -7.81 -15.52 -13.36
C ARG A 148 -8.26 -14.24 -12.65
N ILE A 149 -9.40 -13.69 -13.06
CA ILE A 149 -9.99 -12.49 -12.42
C ILE A 149 -10.31 -12.77 -10.96
N TYR A 150 -10.93 -13.91 -10.65
CA TYR A 150 -11.20 -14.31 -9.26
C TYR A 150 -9.93 -14.49 -8.44
N SER A 151 -8.88 -15.06 -9.01
CA SER A 151 -7.58 -15.14 -8.34
C SER A 151 -6.99 -13.77 -8.00
N ILE A 152 -7.27 -12.75 -8.82
CA ILE A 152 -6.85 -11.37 -8.54
C ILE A 152 -7.73 -10.74 -7.46
N LEU A 153 -9.03 -10.98 -7.48
CA LEU A 153 -9.98 -10.54 -6.45
C LEU A 153 -9.65 -11.12 -5.07
N ASP A 154 -9.27 -12.39 -5.02
CA ASP A 154 -8.80 -13.03 -3.77
C ASP A 154 -7.52 -12.38 -3.25
N LYS A 155 -6.58 -12.04 -4.14
CA LYS A 155 -5.37 -11.30 -3.75
C LYS A 155 -5.67 -9.90 -3.25
N LEU A 156 -6.62 -9.20 -3.87
CA LEU A 156 -7.09 -7.88 -3.41
C LEU A 156 -7.68 -7.96 -2.01
N HIS A 157 -8.52 -8.98 -1.75
CA HIS A 157 -9.13 -9.18 -0.44
C HIS A 157 -8.07 -9.48 0.64
N ASN A 158 -7.17 -10.40 0.38
CA ASN A 158 -6.07 -10.73 1.29
C ASN A 158 -5.18 -9.51 1.56
N LEU A 159 -4.89 -8.71 0.54
CA LEU A 159 -4.10 -7.48 0.68
C LEU A 159 -4.83 -6.45 1.53
N TYR A 160 -6.15 -6.31 1.36
CA TYR A 160 -6.98 -5.42 2.16
C TYR A 160 -6.98 -5.81 3.64
N ASP A 161 -7.15 -7.11 3.92
CA ASP A 161 -7.13 -7.65 5.28
C ASP A 161 -5.76 -7.46 5.93
N GLU A 162 -4.66 -7.75 5.21
CA GLU A 162 -3.30 -7.54 5.70
C GLU A 162 -3.06 -6.09 6.14
N TYR A 163 -3.63 -5.12 5.42
CA TYR A 163 -3.38 -3.71 5.66
C TYR A 163 -4.32 -3.04 6.66
N ASN A 164 -5.49 -3.61 6.92
CA ASN A 164 -6.46 -3.02 7.84
C ASN A 164 -6.56 -3.73 9.19
N TYR A 165 -6.02 -4.94 9.31
CA TYR A 165 -6.07 -5.72 10.55
C TYR A 165 -4.69 -5.94 11.22
N ASN A 166 -3.59 -5.39 10.66
CA ASN A 166 -2.25 -5.33 11.25
C ASN A 166 -1.88 -3.88 11.59
#